data_cc9779bd1182decc08a4d4b0bc8bce4b
#
_entry.id   cc9779bd1182decc08a4d4b0bc8bce4b
#
_cell.length_a   1.000
_cell.length_b   1.000
_cell.length_c   1.000
_cell.angle_alpha   90.00
_cell.angle_beta   90.00
_cell.angle_gamma   90.00
#
_symmetry.space_group_name_H-M   'P 1'
#
loop_
_entity.id
_entity.type
_entity.pdbx_description
1 polymer ?
#
loop_
_entity_poly.entity_id
_entity_poly.type
_entity_poly.pdbx_seq_one_letter_code
_entity_poly.pdbx_strand_id
1 'polypeptide(L)'
;MAAIAGVAAAFAYVGTVDPNEPGHYPACPLLRFTGIYCPGCGGLRSAHAFVNGDLATAFGANAVATLGYAVFAVVWVVWLIRAAQNRRVRIGIPNGWWWVLGGALVIFSVVRNLPFGSALVP
;
A
#
# COMPACT_ATOMS: atom_id res chain seq x y z
N MET A 1 -17.72 10.51 -9.81
CA MET A 1 -17.43 9.66 -10.99
C MET A 1 -15.94 9.68 -11.36
N ALA A 2 -15.30 10.84 -11.53
CA ALA A 2 -13.86 10.91 -11.87
C ALA A 2 -12.93 10.19 -10.87
N ALA A 3 -13.19 10.27 -9.57
CA ALA A 3 -12.40 9.59 -8.55
C ALA A 3 -12.47 8.06 -8.66
N ILE A 4 -13.65 7.52 -8.97
CA ILE A 4 -13.84 6.07 -9.15
C ILE A 4 -13.06 5.59 -10.37
N ALA A 5 -13.18 6.31 -11.49
CA ALA A 5 -12.44 5.99 -12.70
C ALA A 5 -10.93 6.08 -12.49
N GLY A 6 -10.44 7.10 -11.78
CA GLY A 6 -9.03 7.27 -11.46
C GLY A 6 -8.46 6.14 -10.61
N VAL A 7 -9.17 5.74 -9.55
CA VAL A 7 -8.75 4.63 -8.68
C VAL A 7 -8.75 3.32 -9.46
N ALA A 8 -9.82 3.03 -10.21
CA ALA A 8 -9.91 1.83 -11.04
C ALA A 8 -8.79 1.76 -12.09
N ALA A 9 -8.50 2.87 -12.75
CA ALA A 9 -7.41 2.96 -13.74
C ALA A 9 -6.04 2.75 -13.10
N ALA A 10 -5.79 3.31 -11.91
CA ALA A 10 -4.52 3.14 -11.19
C ALA A 10 -4.29 1.67 -10.80
N PHE A 11 -5.30 1.00 -10.25
CA PHE A 11 -5.19 -0.42 -9.90
C PHE A 11 -5.11 -1.33 -11.14
N ALA A 12 -5.83 -1.01 -12.22
CA ALA A 12 -5.72 -1.74 -13.48
C ALA A 12 -4.30 -1.60 -14.07
N TYR A 13 -3.73 -0.41 -14.04
CA TYR A 13 -2.36 -0.18 -14.52
C TYR A 13 -1.35 -0.98 -13.70
N VAL A 14 -1.40 -0.88 -12.37
CA VAL A 14 -0.49 -1.62 -11.48
C VAL A 14 -0.70 -3.13 -11.59
N GLY A 15 -1.93 -3.61 -11.84
CA GLY A 15 -2.21 -5.02 -12.05
C GLY A 15 -1.69 -5.59 -13.37
N THR A 16 -1.57 -4.75 -14.40
CA THR A 16 -1.13 -5.18 -15.75
C THR A 16 0.35 -4.93 -16.02
N VAL A 17 0.94 -3.89 -15.40
CA VAL A 17 2.35 -3.54 -15.57
C VAL A 17 3.14 -4.05 -14.38
N ASP A 18 4.00 -5.06 -14.60
CA ASP A 18 4.78 -5.69 -13.53
C ASP A 18 5.86 -4.72 -13.00
N PRO A 19 5.81 -4.35 -11.70
CA PRO A 19 6.83 -3.50 -11.10
C PRO A 19 8.18 -4.20 -10.88
N ASN A 20 8.28 -5.50 -11.11
CA ASN A 20 9.56 -6.21 -11.10
C ASN A 20 10.33 -6.02 -12.42
N GLU A 21 9.66 -5.62 -13.50
CA GLU A 21 10.31 -5.30 -14.76
C GLU A 21 10.93 -3.89 -14.70
N PRO A 22 12.21 -3.74 -15.08
CA PRO A 22 12.87 -2.43 -15.08
C PRO A 22 12.28 -1.50 -16.13
N GLY A 23 12.21 -0.21 -15.81
CA GLY A 23 11.87 0.85 -16.78
C GLY A 23 10.43 1.37 -16.71
N HIS A 24 9.51 0.69 -16.02
CA HIS A 24 8.10 1.12 -15.91
C HIS A 24 7.83 2.03 -14.70
N TYR A 25 8.61 1.87 -13.64
CA TYR A 25 8.44 2.63 -12.40
C TYR A 25 9.76 3.24 -11.94
N PRO A 26 9.76 4.46 -11.40
CA PRO A 26 10.96 5.08 -10.86
C PRO A 26 11.47 4.32 -9.63
N ALA A 27 12.78 4.15 -9.54
CA ALA A 27 13.41 3.58 -8.35
C ALA A 27 13.22 4.52 -7.16
N CYS A 28 13.07 3.93 -5.96
CA CYS A 28 12.97 4.72 -4.73
C CYS A 28 14.27 5.54 -4.52
N PRO A 29 14.20 6.88 -4.49
CA PRO A 29 15.40 7.72 -4.36
C PRO A 29 16.10 7.49 -3.02
N LEU A 30 15.35 7.26 -1.94
CA LEU A 30 15.92 6.99 -0.63
C LEU A 30 16.78 5.72 -0.63
N LEU A 31 16.26 4.63 -1.18
CA LEU A 31 17.00 3.38 -1.30
C LEU A 31 18.23 3.52 -2.21
N ARG A 32 18.08 4.27 -3.31
CA ARG A 32 19.16 4.46 -4.29
C ARG A 32 20.32 5.29 -3.73
N PHE A 33 20.03 6.33 -2.93
CA PHE A 33 21.04 7.24 -2.43
C PHE A 33 21.59 6.86 -1.05
N THR A 34 20.80 6.21 -0.20
CA THR A 34 21.16 5.91 1.19
C THR A 34 21.25 4.42 1.50
N GLY A 35 20.70 3.54 0.64
CA GLY A 35 20.57 2.12 0.91
C GLY A 35 19.52 1.76 1.98
N ILE A 36 18.74 2.73 2.45
CA ILE A 36 17.73 2.55 3.50
C ILE A 36 16.37 2.27 2.86
N TYR A 37 15.70 1.22 3.32
CA TYR A 37 14.33 0.90 2.91
C TYR A 37 13.33 1.80 3.62
N CYS A 38 12.60 2.62 2.86
CA CYS A 38 11.48 3.39 3.38
C CYS A 38 10.24 2.48 3.59
N PRO A 39 9.22 2.92 4.35
CA PRO A 39 8.01 2.12 4.57
C PRO A 39 7.22 1.85 3.28
N GLY A 40 7.43 2.64 2.23
CA GLY A 40 6.81 2.47 0.91
C GLY A 40 7.56 1.53 -0.05
N CYS A 41 8.81 1.15 0.27
CA CYS A 41 9.59 0.25 -0.60
C CYS A 41 8.90 -1.11 -0.75
N GLY A 42 8.77 -1.59 -1.99
CA GLY A 42 8.01 -2.79 -2.33
C GLY A 42 6.49 -2.58 -2.38
N GLY A 43 5.98 -1.38 -2.13
CA GLY A 43 4.55 -1.09 -2.17
C GLY A 43 3.90 -1.37 -3.52
N LEU A 44 4.56 -1.01 -4.63
CA LEU A 44 4.05 -1.31 -5.98
C LEU A 44 4.05 -2.80 -6.30
N ARG A 45 5.09 -3.55 -5.87
CA ARG A 45 5.14 -5.01 -6.00
C ARG A 45 4.03 -5.67 -5.18
N SER A 46 3.83 -5.18 -3.97
CA SER A 46 2.73 -5.59 -3.09
C SER A 46 1.36 -5.29 -3.72
N ALA A 47 1.17 -4.11 -4.33
CA ALA A 47 -0.06 -3.74 -5.02
C ALA A 47 -0.33 -4.64 -6.24
N HIS A 48 0.69 -4.89 -7.05
CA HIS A 48 0.60 -5.79 -8.21
C HIS A 48 0.18 -7.20 -7.79
N ALA A 49 0.87 -7.78 -6.81
CA ALA A 49 0.56 -9.10 -6.28
C ALA A 49 -0.83 -9.15 -5.63
N PHE A 50 -1.21 -8.11 -4.87
CA PHE A 50 -2.52 -8.00 -4.23
C PHE A 50 -3.66 -8.00 -5.25
N VAL A 51 -3.55 -7.20 -6.31
CA VAL A 51 -4.57 -7.12 -7.37
C VAL A 51 -4.69 -8.44 -8.14
N ASN A 52 -3.59 -9.15 -8.31
CA ASN A 52 -3.56 -10.47 -8.96
C ASN A 52 -3.92 -11.63 -8.01
N GLY A 53 -4.25 -11.35 -6.75
CA GLY A 53 -4.69 -12.35 -5.78
C GLY A 53 -3.56 -13.14 -5.10
N ASP A 54 -2.30 -12.82 -5.37
CA ASP A 54 -1.14 -13.42 -4.71
C ASP A 54 -0.81 -12.69 -3.40
N LEU A 55 -1.55 -13.03 -2.36
CA LEU A 55 -1.40 -12.41 -1.05
C LEU A 55 -0.06 -12.76 -0.39
N ALA A 56 0.48 -13.94 -0.62
CA ALA A 56 1.76 -14.35 -0.05
C ALA A 56 2.89 -13.46 -0.55
N THR A 57 2.99 -13.26 -1.86
CA THR A 57 3.95 -12.35 -2.48
C THR A 57 3.69 -10.89 -2.08
N ALA A 58 2.42 -10.48 -1.97
CA ALA A 58 2.06 -9.13 -1.54
C ALA A 58 2.57 -8.83 -0.13
N PHE A 59 2.35 -9.73 0.83
CA PHE A 59 2.85 -9.58 2.20
C PHE A 59 4.38 -9.62 2.27
N GLY A 60 5.01 -10.49 1.50
CA GLY A 60 6.47 -10.58 1.40
C GLY A 60 7.11 -9.32 0.84
N ALA A 61 6.47 -8.68 -0.13
CA ALA A 61 6.96 -7.44 -0.72
C ALA A 61 6.80 -6.22 0.23
N ASN A 62 5.63 -6.06 0.84
CA ASN A 62 5.39 -5.03 1.86
C ASN A 62 4.11 -5.34 2.67
N ALA A 63 4.29 -5.90 3.86
CA ALA A 63 3.18 -6.30 4.72
C ALA A 63 2.26 -5.12 5.11
N VAL A 64 2.83 -3.95 5.43
CA VAL A 64 2.06 -2.76 5.82
C VAL A 64 1.27 -2.22 4.63
N ALA A 65 1.86 -2.17 3.45
CA ALA A 65 1.16 -1.74 2.24
C ALA A 65 0.02 -2.71 1.90
N THR A 66 0.25 -4.02 2.01
CA THR A 66 -0.79 -5.04 1.76
C THR A 66 -1.98 -4.87 2.70
N LEU A 67 -1.74 -4.68 4.01
CA LEU A 67 -2.79 -4.37 4.97
C LEU A 67 -3.51 -3.06 4.62
N GLY A 68 -2.77 -2.04 4.22
CA GLY A 68 -3.33 -0.77 3.76
C GLY A 68 -4.26 -0.94 2.56
N TYR A 69 -3.88 -1.74 1.58
CA TYR A 69 -4.73 -2.03 0.40
C TYR A 69 -5.99 -2.81 0.79
N ALA A 70 -5.89 -3.79 1.70
CA ALA A 70 -7.05 -4.52 2.19
C ALA A 70 -8.05 -3.59 2.91
N VAL A 71 -7.56 -2.75 3.81
CA VAL A 71 -8.38 -1.74 4.51
C VAL A 71 -8.99 -0.75 3.51
N PHE A 72 -8.19 -0.28 2.56
CA PHE A 72 -8.67 0.63 1.50
C PHE A 72 -9.78 -0.01 0.68
N ALA A 73 -9.63 -1.28 0.27
CA ALA A 73 -10.63 -2.01 -0.49
C ALA A 73 -11.95 -2.11 0.28
N VAL A 74 -11.90 -2.48 1.57
CA VAL A 74 -13.08 -2.55 2.42
C VAL A 74 -13.77 -1.19 2.56
N VAL A 75 -13.01 -0.16 2.89
CA VAL A 75 -13.54 1.21 3.04
C VAL A 75 -14.17 1.69 1.74
N TRP A 76 -13.52 1.40 0.61
CA TRP A 76 -14.02 1.81 -0.70
C TRP A 76 -15.31 1.10 -1.10
N VAL A 77 -15.41 -0.21 -0.85
CA VAL A 77 -16.65 -0.97 -1.06
C VAL A 77 -17.78 -0.43 -0.18
N VAL A 78 -17.50 -0.22 1.11
CA VAL A 78 -18.50 0.37 2.02
C VAL A 78 -18.93 1.75 1.55
N TRP A 79 -17.98 2.57 1.09
CA TRP A 79 -18.29 3.89 0.54
C TRP A 79 -19.18 3.81 -0.71
N LEU A 80 -18.88 2.89 -1.64
CA LEU A 80 -19.68 2.68 -2.84
C LEU A 80 -21.11 2.25 -2.50
N ILE A 81 -21.27 1.28 -1.59
CA ILE A 81 -22.60 0.81 -1.15
C ILE A 81 -23.40 1.95 -0.51
N ARG A 82 -22.75 2.73 0.37
CA ARG A 82 -23.40 3.87 1.02
C ARG A 82 -23.76 4.99 0.04
N ALA A 83 -22.88 5.26 -0.92
CA ALA A 83 -23.12 6.23 -1.97
C ALA A 83 -24.31 5.82 -2.86
N ALA A 84 -24.42 4.53 -3.21
CA ALA A 84 -25.56 4.00 -3.94
C ALA A 84 -26.90 4.12 -3.16
N GLN A 85 -26.82 4.10 -1.81
CA GLN A 85 -27.96 4.31 -0.92
C GLN A 85 -28.23 5.78 -0.60
N ASN A 86 -27.55 6.74 -1.24
CA ASN A 86 -27.59 8.17 -0.92
C ASN A 86 -27.25 8.50 0.54
N ARG A 87 -26.43 7.66 1.20
CA ARG A 87 -25.99 7.84 2.58
C ARG A 87 -24.55 8.36 2.62
N ARG A 88 -24.31 9.37 3.45
CA ARG A 88 -22.94 9.88 3.68
C ARG A 88 -22.17 8.93 4.59
N VAL A 89 -20.95 8.58 4.18
CA VAL A 89 -19.99 7.90 5.05
C VAL A 89 -19.21 8.97 5.83
N ARG A 90 -19.29 8.90 7.16
CA ARG A 90 -18.44 9.71 8.05
C ARG A 90 -17.47 8.75 8.74
N ILE A 91 -16.22 8.81 8.35
CA ILE A 91 -15.14 8.09 9.01
C ILE A 91 -14.49 9.08 9.98
N GLY A 92 -14.89 9.02 11.24
CA GLY A 92 -14.27 9.80 12.30
C GLY A 92 -13.12 9.01 12.90
N ILE A 93 -11.88 9.32 12.50
CA ILE A 93 -10.68 8.75 13.11
C ILE A 93 -10.22 9.72 14.20
N PRO A 94 -10.19 9.33 15.48
CA PRO A 94 -9.65 10.16 16.56
C PRO A 94 -8.19 10.57 16.26
N ASN A 95 -7.81 11.79 16.60
CA ASN A 95 -6.47 12.31 16.32
C ASN A 95 -5.33 11.44 16.89
N GLY A 96 -5.58 10.73 17.97
CA GLY A 96 -4.59 9.80 18.56
C GLY A 96 -4.17 8.68 17.61
N TRP A 97 -5.06 8.21 16.74
CA TRP A 97 -4.75 7.13 15.79
C TRP A 97 -3.73 7.53 14.72
N TRP A 98 -3.65 8.82 14.38
CA TRP A 98 -2.62 9.30 13.45
C TRP A 98 -1.22 9.16 14.02
N TRP A 99 -1.06 9.37 15.33
CA TRP A 99 0.21 9.14 16.02
C TRP A 99 0.55 7.65 16.12
N VAL A 100 -0.45 6.79 16.35
CA VAL A 100 -0.26 5.33 16.36
C VAL A 100 0.18 4.83 14.98
N LEU A 101 -0.50 5.28 13.92
CA LEU A 101 -0.12 4.95 12.54
C LEU A 101 1.29 5.44 12.19
N GLY A 102 1.60 6.69 12.51
CA GLY A 102 2.93 7.26 12.28
C GLY A 102 4.01 6.49 13.03
N GLY A 103 3.79 6.18 14.30
CA GLY A 103 4.69 5.38 15.11
C GLY A 103 4.89 3.96 14.56
N ALA A 104 3.82 3.31 14.13
CA ALA A 104 3.88 1.98 13.51
C ALA A 104 4.70 1.99 12.22
N LEU A 105 4.54 3.01 11.38
CA LEU A 105 5.32 3.16 10.14
C LEU A 105 6.81 3.39 10.43
N VAL A 106 7.14 4.17 11.45
CA VAL A 106 8.52 4.40 11.88
C VAL A 106 9.14 3.10 12.39
N ILE A 107 8.43 2.36 13.27
CA ILE A 107 8.89 1.06 13.79
C ILE A 107 9.09 0.08 12.65
N PHE A 108 8.14 -0.02 11.73
CA PHE A 108 8.24 -0.89 10.55
C PHE A 108 9.47 -0.54 9.69
N SER A 109 9.72 0.76 9.47
CA SER A 109 10.90 1.22 8.72
C SER A 109 12.20 0.83 9.42
N VAL A 110 12.28 1.00 10.73
CA VAL A 110 13.47 0.64 11.51
C VAL A 110 13.69 -0.86 11.48
N VAL A 111 12.67 -1.67 11.78
CA VAL A 111 12.77 -3.12 11.83
C VAL A 111 13.24 -3.71 10.51
N ARG A 112 12.68 -3.26 9.38
CA ARG A 112 13.07 -3.80 8.05
C ARG A 112 14.48 -3.43 7.61
N ASN A 113 15.11 -2.43 8.23
CA ASN A 113 16.51 -2.07 7.97
C ASN A 113 17.49 -2.73 8.96
N LEU A 114 17.00 -3.50 9.92
CA LEU A 114 17.82 -4.25 10.87
C LEU A 114 18.11 -5.68 10.34
N PRO A 115 19.20 -6.33 10.77
CA PRO A 115 19.59 -7.65 10.28
C PRO A 115 18.53 -8.75 10.44
N PHE A 116 17.70 -8.65 11.48
CA PHE A 116 16.59 -9.59 11.73
C PHE A 116 15.31 -9.26 10.97
N GLY A 117 15.25 -8.10 10.32
CA GLY A 117 14.11 -7.67 9.50
C GLY A 117 14.19 -8.07 8.03
N SER A 118 15.13 -8.92 7.65
CA SER A 118 15.35 -9.33 6.25
C SER A 118 14.12 -9.96 5.58
N ALA A 119 13.24 -10.59 6.34
CA ALA A 119 11.98 -11.15 5.84
C ALA A 119 10.94 -10.08 5.43
N LEU A 120 11.14 -8.81 5.82
CA LEU A 120 10.27 -7.67 5.51
C LEU A 120 10.81 -6.81 4.36
N VAL A 121 11.94 -7.20 3.78
CA VAL A 121 12.57 -6.51 2.64
C VAL A 121 12.03 -7.10 1.34
N PRO A 122 11.62 -6.25 0.39
CA PRO A 122 11.07 -6.69 -0.89
C PRO A 122 12.11 -7.35 -1.81
#